data_bc5590dedde8caadeb4f5978c58927b8
#
_entry.id   bc5590dedde8caadeb4f5978c58927b8
#
_cell.length_a   1.000
_cell.length_b   1.000
_cell.length_c   1.000
_cell.angle_alpha   90.00
_cell.angle_beta   90.00
_cell.angle_gamma   90.00
#
_symmetry.space_group_name_H-M   'P 1'
#
loop_
_entity.id
_entity.type
_entity.pdbx_description
1 polymer ?
#
loop_
_entity_poly.entity_id
_entity_poly.type
_entity_poly.pdbx_seq_one_letter_code
_entity_poly.pdbx_strand_id
1 'polypeptide(L)'
;MICKAFAVCDAGYVDPAIVALTSFMRYNSRSVQLRVYVEAGTNYQRLRRALSDYPVGFLEVEFPKLPEHAGVHNAWSSAFFQREALPAFAQRIKSLEELRESADLVINLDLDTLTVGSLAPLLERCDTQHIYGVSERENRTRWMRAIGVEDIAAMPAYFNTGMAIYGREALEDGLLEKYRGFLREYGPRLYCPEQDFINFAHADKIRSIPAGYNLMYTDRDYTTSAPVVLHFLGTYKPWSATPAPAPKIGHYFQRYLREAERLGGLLSEDFLKRCHRNASLI
;
A
#
# COMPACT_ATOMS: atom_id res chain seq x y z
N MET A 1 -10.24 5.27 20.58
CA MET A 1 -9.18 4.54 19.85
C MET A 1 -8.36 5.52 19.03
N ILE A 2 -7.04 5.51 19.15
CA ILE A 2 -6.13 6.39 18.40
C ILE A 2 -5.75 5.66 17.10
N CYS A 3 -6.13 6.24 15.95
CA CYS A 3 -5.82 5.70 14.64
C CYS A 3 -4.77 6.56 13.94
N LYS A 4 -3.68 5.94 13.51
CA LYS A 4 -2.66 6.59 12.69
C LYS A 4 -2.51 5.87 11.37
N ALA A 5 -2.48 6.62 10.28
CA ALA A 5 -2.10 6.10 8.98
C ALA A 5 -0.65 6.49 8.67
N PHE A 6 -0.01 5.71 7.83
CA PHE A 6 1.27 6.10 7.26
C PHE A 6 1.37 5.73 5.79
N ALA A 7 2.25 6.44 5.11
CA ALA A 7 2.70 6.13 3.76
C ALA A 7 4.21 6.35 3.66
N VAL A 8 4.86 5.62 2.75
CA VAL A 8 6.29 5.75 2.46
C VAL A 8 6.43 6.29 1.04
N CYS A 9 7.16 7.39 0.88
CA CYS A 9 7.28 8.12 -0.37
C CYS A 9 8.74 8.32 -0.77
N ASP A 10 9.12 7.84 -1.92
CA ASP A 10 10.38 8.15 -2.61
C ASP A 10 10.17 9.22 -3.69
N ALA A 11 11.25 9.62 -4.37
CA ALA A 11 11.22 10.65 -5.39
C ALA A 11 10.32 10.31 -6.60
N GLY A 12 10.19 9.03 -6.94
CA GLY A 12 9.37 8.55 -8.06
C GLY A 12 7.87 8.60 -7.78
N TYR A 13 7.48 8.67 -6.50
CA TYR A 13 6.10 8.57 -6.06
C TYR A 13 5.49 9.89 -5.52
N VAL A 14 6.14 11.04 -5.68
CA VAL A 14 5.62 12.32 -5.17
C VAL A 14 4.28 12.70 -5.79
N ASP A 15 4.11 12.61 -7.11
CA ASP A 15 2.85 12.92 -7.78
C ASP A 15 1.74 11.91 -7.44
N PRO A 16 1.96 10.58 -7.50
CA PRO A 16 0.99 9.61 -6.97
C PRO A 16 0.61 9.87 -5.50
N ALA A 17 1.58 10.19 -4.64
CA ALA A 17 1.35 10.48 -3.23
C ALA A 17 0.42 11.69 -3.03
N ILE A 18 0.56 12.74 -3.84
CA ILE A 18 -0.34 13.90 -3.79
C ILE A 18 -1.79 13.45 -4.02
N VAL A 19 -2.05 12.62 -5.03
CA VAL A 19 -3.41 12.12 -5.33
C VAL A 19 -3.91 11.17 -4.25
N ALA A 20 -3.12 10.18 -3.88
CA ALA A 20 -3.50 9.17 -2.90
C ALA A 20 -3.80 9.79 -1.52
N LEU A 21 -2.86 10.59 -1.01
CA LEU A 21 -2.95 11.09 0.36
C LEU A 21 -3.95 12.24 0.51
N THR A 22 -4.12 13.11 -0.49
CA THR A 22 -5.19 14.13 -0.45
C THR A 22 -6.56 13.49 -0.52
N SER A 23 -6.76 12.48 -1.38
CA SER A 23 -8.02 11.75 -1.42
C SER A 23 -8.29 11.02 -0.10
N PHE A 24 -7.28 10.40 0.50
CA PHE A 24 -7.42 9.71 1.79
C PHE A 24 -7.81 10.68 2.91
N MET A 25 -7.08 11.78 3.06
CA MET A 25 -7.32 12.75 4.13
C MET A 25 -8.64 13.48 4.00
N ARG A 26 -9.15 13.69 2.79
CA ARG A 26 -10.47 14.28 2.56
C ARG A 26 -11.59 13.52 3.27
N TYR A 27 -11.53 12.21 3.26
CA TYR A 27 -12.55 11.35 3.85
C TYR A 27 -12.28 10.95 5.30
N ASN A 28 -10.99 11.00 5.73
CA ASN A 28 -10.58 10.36 6.98
C ASN A 28 -9.89 11.29 7.99
N SER A 29 -9.69 12.59 7.68
CA SER A 29 -8.94 13.54 8.53
C SER A 29 -9.52 13.76 9.93
N ARG A 30 -10.80 13.43 10.14
CA ARG A 30 -11.44 13.52 11.47
C ARG A 30 -11.16 12.32 12.37
N SER A 31 -10.80 11.19 11.78
CA SER A 31 -10.65 9.90 12.48
C SER A 31 -9.21 9.41 12.50
N VAL A 32 -8.35 9.95 11.62
CA VAL A 32 -7.01 9.41 11.38
C VAL A 32 -5.99 10.54 11.33
N GLN A 33 -4.86 10.36 12.00
CA GLN A 33 -3.66 11.18 11.84
C GLN A 33 -2.74 10.51 10.82
N LEU A 34 -2.26 11.26 9.84
CA LEU A 34 -1.36 10.75 8.81
C LEU A 34 0.10 11.10 9.10
N ARG A 35 1.00 10.13 8.94
CA ARG A 35 2.45 10.34 8.89
C ARG A 35 2.99 9.90 7.54
N VAL A 36 3.76 10.77 6.90
CA VAL A 36 4.43 10.47 5.64
C VAL A 36 5.93 10.36 5.90
N TYR A 37 6.48 9.17 5.67
CA TYR A 37 7.92 8.94 5.70
C TYR A 37 8.46 9.20 4.29
N VAL A 38 9.32 10.18 4.16
CA VAL A 38 9.86 10.61 2.89
C VAL A 38 11.34 10.23 2.83
N GLU A 39 11.75 9.59 1.76
CA GLU A 39 13.16 9.26 1.53
C GLU A 39 14.02 10.53 1.51
N ALA A 40 15.14 10.51 2.23
CA ALA A 40 16.06 11.63 2.31
C ALA A 40 16.52 12.11 0.92
N GLY A 41 16.53 13.43 0.72
CA GLY A 41 16.85 14.06 -0.55
C GLY A 41 15.69 14.13 -1.56
N THR A 42 14.51 13.58 -1.24
CA THR A 42 13.33 13.73 -2.08
C THR A 42 12.75 15.14 -2.00
N ASN A 43 12.50 15.79 -3.13
CA ASN A 43 11.78 17.06 -3.17
C ASN A 43 10.26 16.85 -3.03
N TYR A 44 9.75 16.95 -1.82
CA TYR A 44 8.32 16.74 -1.51
C TYR A 44 7.55 18.04 -1.18
N GLN A 45 8.06 19.20 -1.55
CA GLN A 45 7.38 20.49 -1.23
C GLN A 45 5.97 20.59 -1.81
N ARG A 46 5.73 20.05 -3.02
CA ARG A 46 4.39 20.01 -3.62
C ARG A 46 3.43 19.12 -2.82
N LEU A 47 3.90 17.97 -2.35
CA LEU A 47 3.14 17.07 -1.49
C LEU A 47 2.80 17.73 -0.15
N ARG A 48 3.78 18.40 0.48
CA ARG A 48 3.56 19.13 1.72
C ARG A 48 2.54 20.25 1.56
N ARG A 49 2.57 20.97 0.45
CA ARG A 49 1.57 22.02 0.12
C ARG A 49 0.20 21.41 -0.11
N ALA A 50 0.11 20.28 -0.81
CA ALA A 50 -1.16 19.61 -1.07
C ALA A 50 -1.87 19.12 0.20
N LEU A 51 -1.12 18.85 1.25
CA LEU A 51 -1.63 18.34 2.52
C LEU A 51 -1.63 19.37 3.66
N SER A 52 -1.39 20.65 3.37
CA SER A 52 -1.26 21.71 4.39
C SER A 52 -2.48 21.90 5.28
N ASP A 53 -3.67 21.59 4.75
CA ASP A 53 -4.94 21.78 5.47
C ASP A 53 -5.35 20.55 6.32
N TYR A 54 -4.50 19.53 6.35
CA TYR A 54 -4.77 18.27 7.05
C TYR A 54 -3.77 18.02 8.20
N PRO A 55 -4.15 17.23 9.23
CA PRO A 55 -3.26 16.85 10.31
C PRO A 55 -2.25 15.80 9.85
N VAL A 56 -1.22 16.24 9.11
CA VAL A 56 -0.19 15.38 8.51
C VAL A 56 1.18 15.75 9.05
N GLY A 57 1.88 14.74 9.58
CA GLY A 57 3.29 14.83 9.93
C GLY A 57 4.18 14.30 8.79
N PHE A 58 5.25 15.01 8.49
CA PHE A 58 6.28 14.56 7.54
C PHE A 58 7.56 14.24 8.30
N LEU A 59 8.18 13.14 7.95
CA LEU A 59 9.47 12.74 8.49
C LEU A 59 10.39 12.32 7.33
N GLU A 60 11.45 13.09 7.12
CA GLU A 60 12.50 12.72 6.17
C GLU A 60 13.42 11.70 6.82
N VAL A 61 13.63 10.57 6.17
CA VAL A 61 14.36 9.42 6.70
C VAL A 61 15.26 8.77 5.67
N GLU A 62 16.38 8.26 6.12
CA GLU A 62 17.15 7.28 5.34
C GLU A 62 16.44 5.93 5.40
N PHE A 63 16.06 5.39 4.25
CA PHE A 63 15.42 4.08 4.21
C PHE A 63 16.38 2.99 4.68
N PRO A 64 15.90 2.00 5.44
CA PRO A 64 16.76 0.96 6.01
C PRO A 64 17.51 0.20 4.91
N LYS A 65 18.82 0.07 5.07
CA LYS A 65 19.62 -0.82 4.23
C LYS A 65 19.28 -2.27 4.53
N LEU A 66 19.09 -3.04 3.49
CA LEU A 66 18.85 -4.47 3.58
C LEU A 66 20.14 -5.25 3.28
N PRO A 67 20.25 -6.52 3.74
CA PRO A 67 21.40 -7.36 3.43
C PRO A 67 21.59 -7.49 1.91
N GLU A 68 22.85 -7.46 1.44
CA GLU A 68 23.20 -7.55 0.02
C GLU A 68 22.65 -8.80 -0.68
N HIS A 69 22.33 -9.84 0.09
CA HIS A 69 21.82 -11.12 -0.39
C HIS A 69 20.28 -11.25 -0.28
N ALA A 70 19.57 -10.18 0.06
CA ALA A 70 18.12 -10.15 -0.06
C ALA A 70 17.73 -10.21 -1.56
N GLY A 71 18.08 -11.30 -2.21
CA GLY A 71 17.80 -11.52 -3.62
C GLY A 71 16.32 -11.76 -3.81
N VAL A 72 15.63 -10.86 -4.51
CA VAL A 72 14.32 -11.15 -5.08
C VAL A 72 14.53 -11.96 -6.35
N HIS A 73 13.75 -12.99 -6.54
CA HIS A 73 13.94 -13.92 -7.66
C HIS A 73 13.79 -13.21 -9.00
N ASN A 74 14.86 -13.17 -9.80
CA ASN A 74 14.90 -12.54 -11.15
C ASN A 74 13.95 -13.20 -12.17
N ALA A 75 13.28 -14.30 -11.85
CA ALA A 75 12.32 -14.94 -12.75
C ALA A 75 11.07 -14.07 -13.04
N TRP A 76 10.83 -13.03 -12.26
CA TRP A 76 9.77 -12.05 -12.44
C TRP A 76 10.35 -10.68 -12.79
N SER A 77 11.47 -10.66 -13.50
CA SER A 77 12.21 -9.46 -13.95
C SER A 77 11.42 -8.49 -14.84
N SER A 78 10.16 -8.73 -15.09
CA SER A 78 9.28 -7.76 -15.67
C SER A 78 8.80 -6.78 -14.59
N ALA A 79 9.55 -5.72 -14.39
CA ALA A 79 9.09 -4.40 -13.91
C ALA A 79 8.44 -4.27 -12.51
N PHE A 80 8.17 -5.34 -11.75
CA PHE A 80 7.34 -5.25 -10.55
C PHE A 80 8.10 -4.98 -9.27
N PHE A 81 9.27 -5.57 -9.08
CA PHE A 81 10.07 -5.39 -7.87
C PHE A 81 11.54 -5.22 -8.24
N GLN A 82 11.87 -3.99 -8.57
CA GLN A 82 13.26 -3.61 -8.67
C GLN A 82 13.88 -3.69 -7.28
N ARG A 83 15.12 -4.10 -7.21
CA ARG A 83 15.95 -4.10 -5.99
C ARG A 83 15.88 -2.78 -5.22
N GLU A 84 15.59 -1.70 -5.94
CA GLU A 84 15.39 -0.33 -5.50
C GLU A 84 14.16 -0.13 -4.61
N ALA A 85 13.11 -0.95 -4.74
CA ALA A 85 11.91 -0.86 -3.90
C ALA A 85 12.05 -1.50 -2.51
N LEU A 86 13.03 -2.39 -2.33
CA LEU A 86 13.21 -3.12 -1.07
C LEU A 86 13.45 -2.20 0.15
N PRO A 87 14.24 -1.10 0.06
CA PRO A 87 14.39 -0.17 1.18
C PRO A 87 13.08 0.49 1.60
N ALA A 88 12.20 0.81 0.65
CA ALA A 88 10.87 1.35 0.95
C ALA A 88 9.99 0.34 1.69
N PHE A 89 10.03 -0.95 1.32
CA PHE A 89 9.34 -2.01 2.06
C PHE A 89 9.88 -2.19 3.49
N ALA A 90 11.20 -2.14 3.67
CA ALA A 90 11.80 -2.15 4.99
C ALA A 90 11.39 -0.93 5.82
N GLN A 91 11.27 0.25 5.20
CA GLN A 91 10.76 1.44 5.88
C GLN A 91 9.29 1.26 6.30
N ARG A 92 8.44 0.60 5.50
CA ARG A 92 7.06 0.30 5.91
C ARG A 92 7.03 -0.56 7.17
N ILE A 93 7.80 -1.63 7.21
CA ILE A 93 7.90 -2.51 8.40
C ILE A 93 8.38 -1.72 9.63
N LYS A 94 9.42 -0.87 9.47
CA LYS A 94 9.91 0.00 10.51
C LYS A 94 8.84 1.00 10.97
N SER A 95 8.07 1.57 10.05
CA SER A 95 6.98 2.51 10.37
C SER A 95 5.85 1.85 11.17
N LEU A 96 5.51 0.58 10.87
CA LEU A 96 4.57 -0.19 11.68
C LEU A 96 5.09 -0.35 13.13
N GLU A 97 6.36 -0.73 13.29
CA GLU A 97 6.99 -0.88 14.59
C GLU A 97 6.99 0.42 15.39
N GLU A 98 7.36 1.55 14.77
CA GLU A 98 7.37 2.86 15.40
C GLU A 98 5.98 3.39 15.80
N LEU A 99 4.98 3.20 14.93
CA LEU A 99 3.65 3.78 15.15
C LEU A 99 2.80 2.99 16.15
N ARG A 100 3.03 1.69 16.28
CA ARG A 100 2.31 0.86 17.28
C ARG A 100 2.49 1.36 18.72
N GLU A 101 3.63 2.03 19.03
CA GLU A 101 3.89 2.58 20.34
C GLU A 101 2.92 3.72 20.74
N SER A 102 2.29 4.34 19.75
CA SER A 102 1.52 5.58 19.94
C SER A 102 0.15 5.57 19.24
N ALA A 103 -0.30 4.40 18.79
CA ALA A 103 -1.60 4.23 18.17
C ALA A 103 -2.22 2.88 18.58
N ASP A 104 -3.54 2.82 18.67
CA ASP A 104 -4.28 1.57 18.87
C ASP A 104 -4.39 0.81 17.55
N LEU A 105 -4.60 1.55 16.46
CA LEU A 105 -4.65 1.03 15.09
C LEU A 105 -3.67 1.79 14.19
N VAL A 106 -2.91 1.06 13.40
CA VAL A 106 -2.00 1.60 12.38
C VAL A 106 -2.48 1.19 11.00
N ILE A 107 -2.64 2.16 10.09
CA ILE A 107 -3.10 1.93 8.72
C ILE A 107 -1.93 2.12 7.77
N ASN A 108 -1.56 1.07 7.01
CA ASN A 108 -0.68 1.23 5.85
C ASN A 108 -1.50 1.67 4.65
N LEU A 109 -1.00 2.64 3.90
CA LEU A 109 -1.61 3.10 2.66
C LEU A 109 -0.57 3.18 1.54
N ASP A 110 -0.78 2.39 0.49
CA ASP A 110 0.04 2.46 -0.73
C ASP A 110 -0.29 3.71 -1.53
N LEU A 111 0.72 4.26 -2.18
CA LEU A 111 0.61 5.50 -2.94
C LEU A 111 -0.01 5.31 -4.33
N ASP A 112 -0.27 4.08 -4.73
CA ASP A 112 -1.01 3.74 -5.95
C ASP A 112 -2.49 3.44 -5.66
N THR A 113 -3.04 4.16 -4.69
CA THR A 113 -4.44 4.08 -4.30
C THR A 113 -5.20 5.37 -4.59
N LEU A 114 -6.53 5.27 -4.63
CA LEU A 114 -7.45 6.42 -4.62
C LEU A 114 -8.57 6.15 -3.64
N THR A 115 -8.63 6.94 -2.57
CA THR A 115 -9.72 6.85 -1.59
C THR A 115 -10.95 7.60 -2.10
N VAL A 116 -12.10 6.96 -2.03
CA VAL A 116 -13.37 7.47 -2.57
C VAL A 116 -14.51 7.41 -1.55
N GLY A 117 -14.19 6.98 -0.32
CA GLY A 117 -15.12 6.89 0.80
C GLY A 117 -14.41 6.87 2.14
N SER A 118 -15.17 6.90 3.24
CA SER A 118 -14.63 6.92 4.61
C SER A 118 -14.31 5.51 5.12
N LEU A 119 -13.20 5.38 5.84
CA LEU A 119 -12.85 4.18 6.60
C LEU A 119 -13.56 4.10 7.96
N ALA A 120 -14.21 5.15 8.44
CA ALA A 120 -14.78 5.19 9.79
C ALA A 120 -15.68 3.97 10.11
N PRO A 121 -16.59 3.51 9.22
CA PRO A 121 -17.41 2.32 9.53
C PRO A 121 -16.63 1.03 9.68
N LEU A 122 -15.43 0.94 9.07
CA LEU A 122 -14.52 -0.20 9.25
C LEU A 122 -13.76 -0.05 10.57
N LEU A 123 -13.20 1.13 10.85
CA LEU A 123 -12.41 1.39 12.06
C LEU A 123 -13.19 1.15 13.35
N GLU A 124 -14.51 1.39 13.36
CA GLU A 124 -15.40 1.10 14.48
C GLU A 124 -15.52 -0.39 14.80
N ARG A 125 -15.16 -1.27 13.86
CA ARG A 125 -15.23 -2.74 13.99
C ARG A 125 -13.86 -3.38 14.21
N CYS A 126 -12.79 -2.62 14.11
CA CYS A 126 -11.44 -3.11 14.32
C CYS A 126 -11.10 -3.11 15.82
N ASP A 127 -10.32 -4.08 16.23
CA ASP A 127 -9.72 -4.17 17.55
C ASP A 127 -8.19 -4.10 17.50
N THR A 128 -7.55 -4.12 18.66
CA THR A 128 -6.09 -4.04 18.78
C THR A 128 -5.38 -5.37 18.59
N GLN A 129 -6.09 -6.49 18.52
CA GLN A 129 -5.52 -7.84 18.53
C GLN A 129 -5.34 -8.43 17.12
N HIS A 130 -5.96 -7.83 16.08
CA HIS A 130 -5.99 -8.40 14.75
C HIS A 130 -5.42 -7.47 13.68
N ILE A 131 -5.09 -8.08 12.55
CA ILE A 131 -4.71 -7.39 11.31
C ILE A 131 -5.87 -7.54 10.32
N TYR A 132 -6.27 -6.43 9.71
CA TYR A 132 -7.41 -6.38 8.81
C TYR A 132 -6.95 -6.04 7.40
N GLY A 133 -7.28 -6.90 6.44
CA GLY A 133 -6.91 -6.70 5.05
C GLY A 133 -7.88 -7.38 4.09
N VAL A 134 -7.87 -6.96 2.83
CA VAL A 134 -8.65 -7.57 1.76
C VAL A 134 -7.90 -8.77 1.21
N SER A 135 -8.54 -9.93 1.23
CA SER A 135 -7.97 -11.15 0.67
C SER A 135 -7.75 -11.03 -0.83
N GLU A 136 -6.58 -11.43 -1.30
CA GLU A 136 -6.33 -11.60 -2.71
C GLU A 136 -7.01 -12.89 -3.21
N ARG A 137 -7.81 -12.76 -4.28
CA ARG A 137 -8.56 -13.89 -4.86
C ARG A 137 -7.68 -14.84 -5.68
N GLU A 138 -6.57 -14.34 -6.23
CA GLU A 138 -5.60 -15.19 -6.88
C GLU A 138 -4.90 -16.01 -5.80
N ASN A 139 -4.99 -17.32 -5.98
CA ASN A 139 -4.51 -18.31 -5.00
C ASN A 139 -2.99 -18.21 -4.80
N ARG A 140 -2.56 -17.21 -4.03
CA ARG A 140 -1.15 -17.02 -3.67
C ARG A 140 -0.66 -18.05 -2.65
N THR A 141 -1.53 -18.93 -2.18
CA THR A 141 -1.14 -20.06 -1.34
C THR A 141 -0.02 -20.89 -1.98
N ARG A 142 0.04 -20.97 -3.32
CA ARG A 142 1.18 -21.63 -4.02
C ARG A 142 2.52 -20.95 -3.72
N TRP A 143 2.54 -19.63 -3.48
CA TRP A 143 3.77 -18.91 -3.15
C TRP A 143 4.22 -19.19 -1.74
N MET A 144 3.29 -19.28 -0.81
CA MET A 144 3.56 -19.66 0.58
C MET A 144 4.12 -21.10 0.65
N ARG A 145 3.63 -22.01 -0.20
CA ARG A 145 4.25 -23.35 -0.37
C ARG A 145 5.69 -23.27 -0.85
N ALA A 146 6.00 -22.36 -1.77
CA ALA A 146 7.36 -22.22 -2.28
C ALA A 146 8.36 -21.79 -1.20
N ILE A 147 7.92 -21.17 -0.11
CA ILE A 147 8.73 -20.82 1.06
C ILE A 147 8.61 -21.84 2.19
N GLY A 148 8.00 -23.00 1.96
CA GLY A 148 7.94 -24.10 2.92
C GLY A 148 6.79 -24.04 3.91
N VAL A 149 5.78 -23.20 3.68
CA VAL A 149 4.53 -23.24 4.46
C VAL A 149 3.69 -24.41 3.97
N GLU A 150 3.82 -25.56 4.64
CA GLU A 150 3.12 -26.79 4.24
C GLU A 150 1.64 -26.78 4.62
N ASP A 151 1.30 -26.22 5.78
CA ASP A 151 -0.09 -26.15 6.25
C ASP A 151 -0.80 -24.87 5.82
N ILE A 152 -1.08 -24.78 4.52
CA ILE A 152 -1.80 -23.66 3.91
C ILE A 152 -3.28 -23.70 4.27
N ALA A 153 -3.82 -24.85 4.62
CA ALA A 153 -5.21 -24.96 5.05
C ALA A 153 -5.46 -24.21 6.39
N ALA A 154 -4.39 -24.01 7.17
CA ALA A 154 -4.44 -23.19 8.38
C ALA A 154 -4.28 -21.69 8.13
N MET A 155 -3.86 -21.27 6.93
CA MET A 155 -3.80 -19.85 6.59
C MET A 155 -5.20 -19.37 6.14
N PRO A 156 -5.83 -18.48 6.91
CA PRO A 156 -7.23 -18.12 6.64
C PRO A 156 -7.41 -17.39 5.29
N ALA A 157 -6.48 -16.57 4.90
CA ALA A 157 -6.41 -15.92 3.59
C ALA A 157 -5.10 -15.13 3.44
N TYR A 158 -4.50 -15.18 2.26
CA TYR A 158 -3.43 -14.24 1.91
C TYR A 158 -4.05 -12.90 1.57
N PHE A 159 -3.66 -11.83 2.25
CA PHE A 159 -4.23 -10.49 2.04
C PHE A 159 -3.21 -9.53 1.43
N ASN A 160 -3.72 -8.50 0.76
CA ASN A 160 -2.93 -7.43 0.17
C ASN A 160 -2.66 -6.32 1.19
N THR A 161 -1.40 -5.92 1.34
CA THR A 161 -0.96 -4.91 2.31
C THR A 161 -1.14 -3.47 1.86
N GLY A 162 -1.54 -3.20 0.63
CA GLY A 162 -1.63 -1.83 0.07
C GLY A 162 -2.67 -0.92 0.76
N MET A 163 -3.70 -1.51 1.36
CA MET A 163 -4.52 -0.90 2.40
C MET A 163 -4.80 -1.96 3.46
N ALA A 164 -4.15 -1.85 4.58
CA ALA A 164 -4.29 -2.78 5.70
C ALA A 164 -4.30 -2.02 7.04
N ILE A 165 -5.02 -2.57 8.02
CA ILE A 165 -5.14 -2.00 9.36
C ILE A 165 -4.52 -2.99 10.34
N TYR A 166 -3.60 -2.53 11.14
CA TYR A 166 -2.84 -3.32 12.10
C TYR A 166 -3.21 -2.90 13.51
N GLY A 167 -3.77 -3.82 14.29
CA GLY A 167 -3.96 -3.63 15.73
C GLY A 167 -2.62 -3.64 16.46
N ARG A 168 -2.47 -2.77 17.44
CA ARG A 168 -1.22 -2.64 18.21
C ARG A 168 -0.75 -3.96 18.82
N GLU A 169 -1.66 -4.76 19.35
CA GLU A 169 -1.35 -6.03 20.00
C GLU A 169 -1.16 -7.18 19.01
N ALA A 170 -1.56 -6.99 17.74
CA ALA A 170 -1.29 -7.95 16.68
C ALA A 170 0.18 -7.91 16.24
N LEU A 171 0.83 -6.76 16.36
CA LEU A 171 2.22 -6.56 15.98
C LEU A 171 3.16 -6.95 17.12
N GLU A 172 4.25 -7.61 16.79
CA GLU A 172 5.29 -8.02 17.73
C GLU A 172 6.44 -7.00 17.78
N ASP A 173 7.27 -7.08 18.80
CA ASP A 173 8.52 -6.30 18.89
C ASP A 173 9.56 -6.82 17.90
N GLY A 174 10.44 -5.93 17.43
CA GLY A 174 11.53 -6.28 16.55
C GLY A 174 11.11 -6.68 15.14
N LEU A 175 10.00 -6.12 14.64
CA LEU A 175 9.46 -6.43 13.30
C LEU A 175 10.50 -6.25 12.19
N LEU A 176 11.30 -5.19 12.24
CA LEU A 176 12.31 -4.94 11.21
C LEU A 176 13.40 -6.01 11.21
N GLU A 177 13.86 -6.45 12.36
CA GLU A 177 14.87 -7.50 12.45
C GLU A 177 14.30 -8.88 12.04
N LYS A 178 13.06 -9.17 12.40
CA LYS A 178 12.35 -10.37 11.95
C LYS A 178 12.19 -10.35 10.41
N TYR A 179 11.83 -9.21 9.84
CA TYR A 179 11.75 -9.04 8.38
C TYR A 179 13.11 -9.26 7.71
N ARG A 180 14.20 -8.71 8.26
CA ARG A 180 15.57 -8.96 7.76
C ARG A 180 15.94 -10.45 7.83
N GLY A 181 15.57 -11.14 8.91
CA GLY A 181 15.73 -12.59 9.04
C GLY A 181 14.98 -13.36 7.97
N PHE A 182 13.70 -13.02 7.77
CA PHE A 182 12.84 -13.58 6.75
C PHE A 182 13.39 -13.40 5.34
N LEU A 183 13.92 -12.20 5.02
CA LEU A 183 14.57 -11.94 3.73
C LEU A 183 15.83 -12.75 3.52
N ARG A 184 16.65 -12.99 4.57
CA ARG A 184 17.85 -13.83 4.46
C ARG A 184 17.48 -15.28 4.15
N GLU A 185 16.41 -15.78 4.73
CA GLU A 185 15.99 -17.19 4.60
C GLU A 185 15.20 -17.43 3.30
N TYR A 186 14.28 -16.55 2.97
CA TYR A 186 13.30 -16.77 1.91
C TYR A 186 13.44 -15.83 0.71
N GLY A 187 14.23 -14.77 0.80
CA GLY A 187 14.30 -13.66 -0.17
C GLY A 187 14.24 -14.05 -1.64
N PRO A 188 15.07 -15.03 -2.11
CA PRO A 188 15.04 -15.45 -3.52
C PRO A 188 13.73 -16.08 -3.99
N ARG A 189 12.86 -16.47 -3.08
CA ARG A 189 11.57 -17.16 -3.35
C ARG A 189 10.35 -16.30 -3.15
N LEU A 190 10.53 -15.07 -2.63
CA LEU A 190 9.43 -14.17 -2.32
C LEU A 190 8.87 -13.49 -3.57
N TYR A 191 7.57 -13.27 -3.58
CA TYR A 191 6.88 -12.56 -4.64
C TYR A 191 6.65 -11.08 -4.30
N CYS A 192 6.14 -10.81 -3.10
CA CYS A 192 5.93 -9.48 -2.53
C CYS A 192 6.55 -9.48 -1.12
N PRO A 193 7.85 -9.18 -0.97
CA PRO A 193 8.60 -9.48 0.26
C PRO A 193 7.98 -8.97 1.56
N GLU A 194 7.47 -7.74 1.59
CA GLU A 194 6.80 -7.19 2.77
C GLU A 194 5.44 -7.86 3.02
N GLN A 195 4.64 -8.00 1.98
CA GLN A 195 3.33 -8.63 2.05
C GLN A 195 3.45 -10.12 2.41
N ASP A 196 4.43 -10.84 1.82
CA ASP A 196 4.72 -12.24 2.15
C ASP A 196 5.12 -12.39 3.62
N PHE A 197 5.98 -11.48 4.13
CA PHE A 197 6.38 -11.48 5.53
C PHE A 197 5.21 -11.29 6.47
N ILE A 198 4.36 -10.29 6.25
CA ILE A 198 3.21 -10.01 7.12
C ILE A 198 2.23 -11.20 7.12
N ASN A 199 1.94 -11.75 5.94
CA ASN A 199 1.05 -12.91 5.82
C ASN A 199 1.63 -14.17 6.48
N PHE A 200 2.95 -14.34 6.44
CA PHE A 200 3.64 -15.46 7.07
C PHE A 200 3.70 -15.30 8.60
N ALA A 201 4.18 -14.14 9.06
CA ALA A 201 4.46 -13.93 10.48
C ALA A 201 3.20 -13.80 11.36
N HIS A 202 2.06 -13.40 10.77
CA HIS A 202 0.84 -13.06 11.52
C HIS A 202 -0.41 -13.77 10.99
N ALA A 203 -0.26 -14.94 10.37
CA ALA A 203 -1.35 -15.66 9.70
C ALA A 203 -2.57 -15.90 10.61
N ASP A 204 -2.34 -16.21 11.87
CA ASP A 204 -3.37 -16.48 12.89
C ASP A 204 -4.15 -15.23 13.33
N LYS A 205 -3.55 -14.05 13.16
CA LYS A 205 -4.13 -12.75 13.56
C LYS A 205 -4.88 -12.03 12.44
N ILE A 206 -4.87 -12.56 11.21
CA ILE A 206 -5.47 -11.93 10.05
C ILE A 206 -7.00 -12.08 10.06
N ARG A 207 -7.69 -10.98 9.75
CA ARG A 207 -9.15 -10.94 9.55
C ARG A 207 -9.44 -10.29 8.19
N SER A 208 -10.21 -10.99 7.37
CA SER A 208 -10.64 -10.47 6.07
C SER A 208 -11.69 -9.38 6.23
N ILE A 209 -11.56 -8.32 5.44
CA ILE A 209 -12.51 -7.23 5.33
C ILE A 209 -13.14 -7.18 3.93
N PRO A 210 -14.30 -6.49 3.76
CA PRO A 210 -14.95 -6.38 2.46
C PRO A 210 -14.03 -5.79 1.38
N ALA A 211 -14.09 -6.36 0.17
CA ALA A 211 -13.21 -6.00 -0.96
C ALA A 211 -13.21 -4.51 -1.31
N GLY A 212 -14.31 -3.78 -1.07
CA GLY A 212 -14.39 -2.34 -1.33
C GLY A 212 -13.36 -1.49 -0.57
N TYR A 213 -12.80 -2.00 0.54
CA TYR A 213 -11.80 -1.26 1.32
C TYR A 213 -10.38 -1.35 0.75
N ASN A 214 -10.13 -2.23 -0.19
CA ASN A 214 -8.90 -2.29 -1.00
C ASN A 214 -9.26 -2.96 -2.33
N LEU A 215 -10.03 -2.26 -3.16
CA LEU A 215 -10.56 -2.81 -4.41
C LEU A 215 -9.44 -2.84 -5.45
N MET A 216 -8.91 -4.02 -5.68
CA MET A 216 -7.85 -4.29 -6.63
C MET A 216 -8.43 -4.47 -8.04
N TYR A 217 -7.88 -3.80 -9.05
CA TYR A 217 -8.42 -3.85 -10.42
C TYR A 217 -8.34 -5.23 -11.09
N THR A 218 -7.55 -6.14 -10.55
CA THR A 218 -7.45 -7.54 -10.99
C THR A 218 -8.66 -8.38 -10.58
N ASP A 219 -9.46 -7.89 -9.64
CA ASP A 219 -10.67 -8.57 -9.22
C ASP A 219 -11.70 -8.58 -10.34
N ARG A 220 -12.09 -9.76 -10.78
CA ARG A 220 -13.02 -9.94 -11.91
C ARG A 220 -14.45 -9.49 -11.63
N ASP A 221 -14.80 -9.34 -10.34
CA ASP A 221 -16.15 -8.98 -9.87
C ASP A 221 -16.20 -7.56 -9.30
N TYR A 222 -15.84 -6.56 -10.11
CA TYR A 222 -15.94 -5.13 -9.72
C TYR A 222 -17.35 -4.66 -9.40
N THR A 223 -18.36 -5.48 -9.63
CA THR A 223 -19.76 -5.10 -9.58
C THR A 223 -20.39 -5.23 -8.19
N THR A 224 -19.74 -5.89 -7.25
CA THR A 224 -20.38 -6.31 -5.99
C THR A 224 -20.07 -5.49 -4.76
N SER A 225 -19.08 -4.59 -4.80
CA SER A 225 -18.69 -3.79 -3.64
C SER A 225 -18.62 -2.31 -3.97
N ALA A 226 -19.31 -1.48 -3.22
CA ALA A 226 -19.10 -0.04 -3.28
C ALA A 226 -17.64 0.27 -2.88
N PRO A 227 -16.82 0.83 -3.77
CA PRO A 227 -15.42 1.07 -3.48
C PRO A 227 -15.25 2.17 -2.44
N VAL A 228 -14.39 1.93 -1.46
CA VAL A 228 -13.90 2.91 -0.49
C VAL A 228 -12.47 3.30 -0.82
N VAL A 229 -11.63 2.32 -1.17
CA VAL A 229 -10.27 2.53 -1.65
C VAL A 229 -10.08 1.71 -2.93
N LEU A 230 -9.72 2.39 -4.02
CA LEU A 230 -9.29 1.79 -5.27
C LEU A 230 -7.79 1.60 -5.24
N HIS A 231 -7.28 0.42 -5.63
CA HIS A 231 -5.86 0.11 -5.63
C HIS A 231 -5.41 -0.31 -7.04
N PHE A 232 -4.52 0.49 -7.62
CA PHE A 232 -4.01 0.32 -8.99
C PHE A 232 -2.75 -0.55 -8.99
N LEU A 233 -2.93 -1.85 -8.88
CA LEU A 233 -1.83 -2.82 -8.82
C LEU A 233 -1.02 -2.87 -10.13
N GLY A 234 0.22 -3.30 -9.99
CA GLY A 234 1.04 -3.72 -11.11
C GLY A 234 1.54 -2.61 -12.02
N THR A 235 1.74 -2.94 -13.30
CA THR A 235 2.32 -2.03 -14.30
C THR A 235 1.29 -1.08 -14.90
N TYR A 236 0.00 -1.43 -14.85
CA TYR A 236 -1.08 -0.63 -15.43
C TYR A 236 -1.66 0.35 -14.42
N LYS A 237 -0.96 1.45 -14.21
CA LYS A 237 -1.41 2.52 -13.32
C LYS A 237 -1.96 3.68 -14.15
N PRO A 238 -2.84 4.54 -13.58
CA PRO A 238 -3.37 5.71 -14.30
C PRO A 238 -2.29 6.60 -14.93
N TRP A 239 -1.09 6.60 -14.37
CA TRP A 239 0.07 7.39 -14.82
C TRP A 239 1.18 6.56 -15.47
N SER A 240 0.96 5.29 -15.76
CA SER A 240 1.98 4.44 -16.39
C SER A 240 2.41 4.94 -17.75
N ALA A 241 3.66 4.68 -18.13
CA ALA A 241 4.14 4.94 -19.48
C ALA A 241 3.44 4.06 -20.50
N THR A 242 3.13 2.82 -20.14
CA THR A 242 2.43 1.85 -21.00
C THR A 242 0.93 1.91 -20.76
N PRO A 243 0.11 2.08 -21.81
CA PRO A 243 -1.35 2.08 -21.69
C PRO A 243 -1.89 0.73 -21.22
N ALA A 244 -2.97 0.76 -20.45
CA ALA A 244 -3.65 -0.46 -20.01
C ALA A 244 -4.46 -1.09 -21.16
N PRO A 245 -4.34 -2.41 -21.36
CA PRO A 245 -5.05 -3.08 -22.47
C PRO A 245 -6.54 -3.34 -22.20
N ALA A 246 -7.08 -2.98 -21.03
CA ALA A 246 -8.40 -3.48 -20.62
C ALA A 246 -9.45 -2.38 -20.43
N PRO A 247 -10.58 -2.43 -21.17
CA PRO A 247 -11.71 -1.51 -21.02
C PRO A 247 -12.35 -1.52 -19.62
N LYS A 248 -12.23 -2.62 -18.88
CA LYS A 248 -12.95 -2.82 -17.61
C LYS A 248 -12.52 -1.90 -16.46
N ILE A 249 -11.29 -1.36 -16.50
CA ILE A 249 -10.75 -0.47 -15.46
C ILE A 249 -10.85 1.01 -15.80
N GLY A 250 -11.36 1.33 -16.98
CA GLY A 250 -11.35 2.67 -17.51
C GLY A 250 -12.09 3.70 -16.70
N HIS A 251 -13.25 3.35 -16.18
CA HIS A 251 -14.00 4.25 -15.34
C HIS A 251 -13.26 4.59 -14.02
N TYR A 252 -12.40 3.71 -13.52
CA TYR A 252 -11.53 3.99 -12.38
C TYR A 252 -10.36 4.91 -12.75
N PHE A 253 -9.79 4.75 -13.95
CA PHE A 253 -8.78 5.67 -14.48
C PHE A 253 -9.35 7.07 -14.69
N GLN A 254 -10.56 7.17 -15.24
CA GLN A 254 -11.25 8.46 -15.34
C GLN A 254 -11.54 9.08 -13.97
N ARG A 255 -11.88 8.25 -12.97
CA ARG A 255 -12.07 8.74 -11.60
C ARG A 255 -10.77 9.25 -11.00
N TYR A 256 -9.66 8.54 -11.23
CA TYR A 256 -8.33 8.99 -10.82
C TYR A 256 -7.94 10.29 -11.53
N LEU A 257 -8.17 10.38 -12.85
CA LEU A 257 -7.89 11.59 -13.62
C LEU A 257 -8.65 12.80 -13.09
N ARG A 258 -9.96 12.69 -12.82
CA ARG A 258 -10.75 13.78 -12.23
C ARG A 258 -10.17 14.28 -10.89
N GLU A 259 -9.67 13.37 -10.10
CA GLU A 259 -9.00 13.73 -8.85
C GLU A 259 -7.67 14.44 -9.10
N ALA A 260 -6.86 13.95 -10.04
CA ALA A 260 -5.61 14.58 -10.44
C ALA A 260 -5.82 15.98 -11.02
N GLU A 261 -6.82 16.17 -11.90
CA GLU A 261 -7.19 17.48 -12.47
C GLU A 261 -7.59 18.48 -11.37
N ARG A 262 -8.34 18.03 -10.36
CA ARG A 262 -8.74 18.87 -9.22
C ARG A 262 -7.52 19.39 -8.43
N LEU A 263 -6.43 18.66 -8.41
CA LEU A 263 -5.19 19.03 -7.74
C LEU A 263 -4.29 19.93 -8.61
N GLY A 264 -4.54 19.98 -9.91
CA GLY A 264 -3.99 20.93 -10.87
C GLY A 264 -2.50 21.22 -10.72
N GLY A 265 -2.13 22.48 -10.47
CA GLY A 265 -0.73 22.94 -10.39
C GLY A 265 0.12 22.35 -9.25
N LEU A 266 -0.43 21.45 -8.43
CA LEU A 266 0.35 20.66 -7.46
C LEU A 266 1.00 19.44 -8.07
N LEU A 267 0.54 18.99 -9.26
CA LEU A 267 1.08 17.85 -9.99
C LEU A 267 2.02 18.30 -11.12
N SER A 268 2.93 17.43 -11.53
CA SER A 268 3.75 17.72 -12.71
C SER A 268 2.93 17.62 -14.00
N GLU A 269 3.26 18.44 -14.99
CA GLU A 269 2.58 18.40 -16.29
C GLU A 269 2.72 17.04 -16.97
N ASP A 270 3.90 16.42 -16.85
CA ASP A 270 4.16 15.11 -17.46
C ASP A 270 3.29 14.02 -16.80
N PHE A 271 3.12 14.05 -15.50
CA PHE A 271 2.22 13.14 -14.78
C PHE A 271 0.77 13.31 -15.26
N LEU A 272 0.26 14.55 -15.33
CA LEU A 272 -1.08 14.82 -15.84
C LEU A 272 -1.28 14.37 -17.29
N LYS A 273 -0.31 14.64 -18.17
CA LYS A 273 -0.34 14.16 -19.56
C LYS A 273 -0.46 12.64 -19.65
N ARG A 274 0.27 11.90 -18.81
CA ARG A 274 0.16 10.44 -18.75
C ARG A 274 -1.21 9.97 -18.25
N CYS A 275 -1.77 10.60 -17.22
CA CYS A 275 -3.12 10.31 -16.72
C CYS A 275 -4.18 10.55 -17.80
N HIS A 276 -4.12 11.67 -18.52
CA HIS A 276 -5.02 11.99 -19.64
C HIS A 276 -4.93 10.94 -20.74
N ARG A 277 -3.70 10.62 -21.20
CA ARG A 277 -3.50 9.60 -22.22
C ARG A 277 -4.12 8.26 -21.81
N ASN A 278 -3.86 7.78 -20.59
CA ASN A 278 -4.32 6.49 -20.15
C ASN A 278 -5.85 6.44 -19.93
N ALA A 279 -6.45 7.54 -19.49
CA ALA A 279 -7.89 7.65 -19.36
C ALA A 279 -8.63 7.78 -20.71
N SER A 280 -7.97 8.26 -21.78
CA SER A 280 -8.56 8.40 -23.12
C SER A 280 -8.53 7.11 -23.95
N LEU A 281 -7.78 6.10 -23.54
CA LEU A 281 -7.66 4.81 -24.26
C LEU A 281 -8.80 3.83 -23.93
N ILE A 282 -9.81 4.31 -23.27
CA ILE A 282 -10.91 3.57 -22.71
C ILE A 282 -12.22 4.16 -23.20
#